data_02463d446a2faaf8a7a1e7dc4240c781
#
_entry.id   02463d446a2faaf8a7a1e7dc4240c781
#
_cell.length_a   1.000
_cell.length_b   1.000
_cell.length_c   1.000
_cell.angle_alpha   90.00
_cell.angle_beta   90.00
_cell.angle_gamma   90.00
#
_symmetry.space_group_name_H-M   'P 1'
#
loop_
_entity.id
_entity.type
_entity.pdbx_description
1 polymer ?
#
loop_
_entity_poly.entity_id
_entity_poly.type
_entity_poly.pdbx_seq_one_letter_code
_entity_poly.pdbx_strand_id
1 'polypeptide(L)'
;GSEMCIRDRFCMVDTLENIVIDYSLNEKGALSSDRPYIGIIGNEIWSLYDIVLDPVSSSVWVKRNENQGTYAQSSVTHMVTGDRTDICGGWIVNGLYKGGVAEQAGIEIGDIIVAINNRPVKEITWEEQRKGLELQGETTYTVQKPDGQIVSYTLFIGKQII
;
A
#
# COMPACT_ATOMS: atom_id res chain seq x y z
N GLY A 1 -0.50 -15.27 2.43
CA GLY A 1 -0.54 -13.95 3.03
C GLY A 1 0.76 -13.20 2.82
N SER A 2 0.69 -11.90 2.64
CA SER A 2 1.85 -11.02 2.65
C SER A 2 1.88 -10.27 3.98
N GLU A 3 3.03 -10.18 4.63
CA GLU A 3 3.25 -9.31 5.77
C GLU A 3 4.01 -8.07 5.32
N MET A 4 3.57 -6.90 5.75
CA MET A 4 4.24 -5.63 5.46
C MET A 4 4.96 -5.14 6.71
N CYS A 5 6.23 -4.84 6.57
CA CYS A 5 7.06 -4.32 7.65
C CYS A 5 7.61 -2.94 7.28
N ILE A 6 7.57 -2.02 8.23
CA ILE A 6 8.30 -0.75 8.13
C ILE A 6 9.68 -0.98 8.72
N ARG A 7 10.74 -0.82 7.93
CA ARG A 7 12.13 -0.97 8.37
C ARG A 7 13.06 -0.08 7.56
N ASP A 8 14.14 0.33 8.20
CA ASP A 8 15.27 0.94 7.51
C ASP A 8 15.96 -0.11 6.64
N ARG A 9 16.23 0.24 5.40
CA ARG A 9 16.88 -0.66 4.45
C ARG A 9 18.04 0.00 3.74
N PHE A 10 19.10 -0.76 3.57
CA PHE A 10 20.21 -0.35 2.73
C PHE A 10 19.87 -0.63 1.27
N CYS A 11 19.98 0.39 0.44
CA CYS A 11 19.85 0.29 -1.00
C CYS A 11 21.16 0.76 -1.63
N MET A 12 21.97 -0.18 -2.05
CA MET A 12 23.27 0.10 -2.64
C MET A 12 24.21 0.84 -1.66
N VAL A 13 24.42 2.14 -1.88
CA VAL A 13 25.26 3.02 -1.04
C VAL A 13 24.44 3.94 -0.14
N ASP A 14 23.13 3.77 -0.12
CA ASP A 14 22.21 4.67 0.57
C ASP A 14 21.30 3.90 1.54
N THR A 15 20.83 4.60 2.56
CA THR A 15 19.86 4.07 3.53
C THR A 15 18.54 4.79 3.31
N LEU A 16 17.49 4.00 3.10
CA LEU A 16 16.13 4.50 3.03
C LEU A 16 15.42 4.17 4.34
N GLU A 17 14.91 5.20 5.00
CA GLU A 17 14.20 5.07 6.26
C GLU A 17 12.69 5.07 6.04
N ASN A 18 11.96 4.42 6.93
CA ASN A 18 10.49 4.40 6.95
C ASN A 18 9.83 3.93 5.64
N ILE A 19 10.48 3.03 4.91
CA ILE A 19 9.89 2.41 3.73
C ILE A 19 9.04 1.21 4.10
N VAL A 20 7.91 1.08 3.42
CA VAL A 20 7.06 -0.10 3.52
C VAL A 20 7.57 -1.17 2.55
N ILE A 21 7.79 -2.37 3.07
CA ILE A 21 8.23 -3.52 2.29
C ILE A 21 7.12 -4.57 2.35
N ASP A 22 6.70 -5.00 1.17
CA ASP A 22 5.83 -6.14 1.00
C ASP A 22 6.68 -7.38 0.70
N TYR A 23 6.45 -8.48 1.40
CA TYR A 23 7.10 -9.73 1.11
C TYR A 23 6.08 -10.86 0.90
N SER A 24 6.38 -11.70 -0.05
CA SER A 24 5.51 -12.81 -0.42
C SER A 24 6.03 -14.12 0.14
N LEU A 25 5.14 -14.90 0.73
CA LEU A 25 5.38 -16.29 1.14
C LEU A 25 4.96 -17.28 0.04
N ASN A 26 4.55 -16.79 -1.13
CA ASN A 26 4.11 -17.63 -2.22
C ASN A 26 5.27 -18.39 -2.87
N GLU A 27 5.09 -19.66 -3.11
CA GLU A 27 6.06 -20.50 -3.82
C GLU A 27 6.06 -20.27 -5.34
N LYS A 28 5.03 -19.60 -5.87
CA LYS A 28 4.87 -19.37 -7.32
C LYS A 28 4.56 -17.88 -7.60
N GLY A 29 4.96 -17.45 -8.80
CA GLY A 29 4.72 -16.09 -9.28
C GLY A 29 5.97 -15.23 -9.31
N ALA A 30 5.77 -13.94 -9.62
CA ALA A 30 6.88 -12.99 -9.79
C ALA A 30 7.62 -12.69 -8.46
N LEU A 31 6.93 -12.81 -7.33
CA LEU A 31 7.48 -12.59 -5.98
C LEU A 31 7.68 -13.91 -5.21
N SER A 32 7.88 -15.03 -5.91
CA SER A 32 8.06 -16.32 -5.26
C SER A 32 9.47 -16.48 -4.68
N SER A 33 9.59 -17.28 -3.62
CA SER A 33 10.85 -17.64 -2.99
C SER A 33 11.82 -18.43 -3.89
N ASP A 34 11.31 -19.03 -4.97
CA ASP A 34 12.09 -19.83 -5.92
C ASP A 34 12.87 -19.00 -6.95
N ARG A 35 12.78 -17.68 -6.90
CA ARG A 35 13.44 -16.81 -7.86
C ARG A 35 14.89 -16.53 -7.45
N PRO A 36 15.80 -16.33 -8.41
CA PRO A 36 17.22 -16.08 -8.15
C PRO A 36 17.52 -14.64 -7.68
N TYR A 37 16.50 -13.87 -7.32
CA TYR A 37 16.63 -12.51 -6.80
C TYR A 37 15.97 -12.40 -5.41
N ILE A 38 16.51 -11.51 -4.59
CA ILE A 38 16.06 -11.31 -3.20
C ILE A 38 14.91 -10.31 -3.07
N GLY A 39 14.55 -9.63 -4.15
CA GLY A 39 13.47 -8.64 -4.13
C GLY A 39 13.32 -7.88 -5.43
N ILE A 40 12.30 -7.06 -5.49
CA ILE A 40 11.99 -6.15 -6.59
C ILE A 40 11.92 -4.73 -6.02
N ILE A 41 12.63 -3.81 -6.64
CA ILE A 41 12.59 -2.38 -6.30
C ILE A 41 11.65 -1.70 -7.29
N GLY A 42 10.59 -1.10 -6.77
CA GLY A 42 9.61 -0.37 -7.57
C GLY A 42 10.08 1.02 -7.99
N ASN A 43 9.31 1.60 -8.91
CA ASN A 43 9.62 2.91 -9.49
C ASN A 43 9.63 4.05 -8.48
N GLU A 44 8.90 3.95 -7.39
CA GLU A 44 8.89 4.95 -6.32
C GLU A 44 10.28 5.13 -5.71
N ILE A 45 10.99 4.03 -5.48
CA ILE A 45 12.37 4.07 -5.00
C ILE A 45 13.31 4.57 -6.10
N TRP A 46 13.15 4.07 -7.32
CA TRP A 46 14.01 4.48 -8.44
C TRP A 46 13.88 5.97 -8.78
N SER A 47 12.71 6.58 -8.53
CA SER A 47 12.51 8.03 -8.77
C SER A 47 13.37 8.95 -7.90
N LEU A 48 13.96 8.41 -6.82
CA LEU A 48 14.89 9.15 -5.95
C LEU A 48 16.30 9.25 -6.52
N TYR A 49 16.57 8.58 -7.63
CA TYR A 49 17.91 8.45 -8.18
C TYR A 49 17.97 8.82 -9.66
N ASP A 50 19.07 9.43 -10.05
CA ASP A 50 19.51 9.47 -11.44
C ASP A 50 20.24 8.15 -11.72
N ILE A 51 19.79 7.44 -12.75
CA ILE A 51 20.26 6.08 -13.04
C ILE A 51 20.90 6.06 -14.41
N VAL A 52 22.13 5.52 -14.49
CA VAL A 52 22.80 5.23 -15.75
C VAL A 52 23.03 3.72 -15.83
N LEU A 53 22.48 3.13 -16.86
CA LEU A 53 22.69 1.71 -17.17
C LEU A 53 23.79 1.60 -18.22
N ASP A 54 24.86 0.88 -17.90
CA ASP A 54 25.91 0.52 -18.85
C ASP A 54 25.87 -0.99 -19.13
N PRO A 55 25.21 -1.42 -20.19
CA PRO A 55 25.11 -2.84 -20.55
C PRO A 55 26.45 -3.43 -21.02
N VAL A 56 27.38 -2.60 -21.46
CA VAL A 56 28.69 -3.07 -21.95
C VAL A 56 29.55 -3.55 -20.78
N SER A 57 29.63 -2.77 -19.71
CA SER A 57 30.36 -3.15 -18.49
C SER A 57 29.50 -3.90 -17.48
N SER A 58 28.21 -4.16 -17.79
CA SER A 58 27.23 -4.74 -16.86
C SER A 58 27.13 -3.97 -15.54
N SER A 59 27.20 -2.66 -15.61
CA SER A 59 27.22 -1.77 -14.44
C SER A 59 25.98 -0.89 -14.38
N VAL A 60 25.53 -0.59 -13.15
CA VAL A 60 24.49 0.37 -12.86
C VAL A 60 25.07 1.46 -11.98
N TRP A 61 25.03 2.68 -12.45
CA TRP A 61 25.44 3.85 -11.70
C TRP A 61 24.22 4.55 -11.16
N VAL A 62 24.21 4.85 -9.87
CA VAL A 62 23.11 5.55 -9.20
C VAL A 62 23.65 6.73 -8.44
N LYS A 63 22.94 7.85 -8.55
CA LYS A 63 23.20 9.06 -7.79
C LYS A 63 21.87 9.57 -7.25
N ARG A 64 21.79 9.85 -5.95
CA ARG A 64 20.61 10.45 -5.36
C ARG A 64 20.34 11.80 -6.04
N ASN A 65 19.13 11.99 -6.53
CA ASN A 65 18.72 13.24 -7.15
C ASN A 65 18.11 14.21 -6.11
N GLU A 66 17.71 15.39 -6.57
CA GLU A 66 17.11 16.42 -5.71
C GLU A 66 15.62 16.15 -5.43
N ASN A 67 15.02 15.15 -6.08
CA ASN A 67 13.67 14.69 -5.78
C ASN A 67 13.65 14.06 -4.39
N GLN A 68 13.51 14.87 -3.39
CA GLN A 68 13.23 14.44 -2.01
C GLN A 68 11.78 13.94 -1.89
N GLY A 69 11.29 13.31 -2.96
CA GLY A 69 9.93 12.85 -3.04
C GLY A 69 9.60 11.87 -1.92
N THR A 70 8.43 11.98 -1.43
CA THR A 70 7.77 11.01 -0.58
C THR A 70 7.69 9.69 -1.34
N TYR A 71 8.67 8.81 -1.09
CA TYR A 71 8.59 7.43 -1.57
C TYR A 71 7.64 6.65 -0.67
N ALA A 72 6.92 5.73 -1.29
CA ALA A 72 6.05 4.76 -0.65
C ALA A 72 5.35 5.28 0.60
N GLN A 73 4.48 6.27 0.42
CA GLN A 73 3.54 6.61 1.48
C GLN A 73 2.72 5.35 1.76
N SER A 74 2.94 4.75 2.91
CA SER A 74 2.04 3.70 3.38
C SER A 74 0.62 4.26 3.33
N SER A 75 -0.33 3.47 2.88
CA SER A 75 -1.72 3.88 2.94
C SER A 75 -2.02 4.41 4.33
N VAL A 76 -2.51 5.63 4.44
CA VAL A 76 -2.89 6.23 5.74
C VAL A 76 -3.90 5.39 6.50
N THR A 77 -4.60 4.52 5.82
CA THR A 77 -5.57 3.57 6.37
C THR A 77 -4.94 2.25 6.79
N HIS A 78 -3.68 2.02 6.44
CA HIS A 78 -2.95 0.77 6.68
C HIS A 78 -3.69 -0.48 6.14
N MET A 79 -4.38 -0.31 5.00
CA MET A 79 -5.01 -1.42 4.27
C MET A 79 -4.81 -1.28 2.77
N VAL A 80 -4.80 -2.40 2.08
CA VAL A 80 -4.77 -2.50 0.63
C VAL A 80 -6.16 -2.90 0.15
N THR A 81 -6.75 -2.08 -0.70
CA THR A 81 -8.07 -2.33 -1.27
C THR A 81 -8.01 -2.49 -2.78
N GLY A 82 -8.88 -3.32 -3.30
CA GLY A 82 -9.11 -3.46 -4.74
C GLY A 82 -10.53 -3.02 -5.09
N ASP A 83 -10.67 -2.16 -6.08
CA ASP A 83 -11.98 -1.80 -6.60
C ASP A 83 -12.62 -3.02 -7.28
N ARG A 84 -13.78 -3.42 -6.77
CA ARG A 84 -14.63 -4.49 -7.28
C ARG A 84 -16.09 -4.04 -7.27
N THR A 85 -16.33 -2.75 -7.46
CA THR A 85 -17.67 -2.15 -7.41
C THR A 85 -18.61 -2.77 -8.42
N ASP A 86 -18.09 -3.20 -9.56
CA ASP A 86 -18.82 -3.90 -10.64
C ASP A 86 -19.23 -5.34 -10.27
N ILE A 87 -18.48 -5.99 -9.37
CA ILE A 87 -18.68 -7.40 -9.01
C ILE A 87 -19.43 -7.56 -7.68
N CYS A 88 -18.97 -6.85 -6.65
CA CYS A 88 -19.50 -6.99 -5.29
C CYS A 88 -20.04 -5.68 -4.69
N GLY A 89 -20.13 -4.62 -5.48
CA GLY A 89 -20.70 -3.33 -5.06
C GLY A 89 -19.80 -2.46 -4.18
N GLY A 90 -18.52 -2.83 -4.03
CA GLY A 90 -17.59 -2.11 -3.16
C GLY A 90 -16.12 -2.40 -3.41
N TRP A 91 -15.27 -1.93 -2.52
CA TRP A 91 -13.84 -2.18 -2.54
C TRP A 91 -13.48 -3.32 -1.59
N ILE A 92 -12.92 -4.39 -2.12
CA ILE A 92 -12.51 -5.54 -1.32
C ILE A 92 -11.19 -5.24 -0.60
N VAL A 93 -11.10 -5.58 0.68
CA VAL A 93 -9.88 -5.53 1.47
C VAL A 93 -9.01 -6.74 1.11
N ASN A 94 -7.91 -6.50 0.40
CA ASN A 94 -6.98 -7.54 -0.07
C ASN A 94 -5.80 -7.76 0.89
N GLY A 95 -5.49 -6.77 1.73
CA GLY A 95 -4.39 -6.84 2.68
C GLY A 95 -4.52 -5.82 3.80
N LEU A 96 -3.90 -6.14 4.93
CA LEU A 96 -3.83 -5.28 6.10
C LEU A 96 -2.38 -5.19 6.58
N TYR A 97 -2.00 -4.02 7.04
CA TYR A 97 -0.71 -3.82 7.70
C TYR A 97 -0.83 -4.30 9.15
N LYS A 98 0.09 -5.14 9.56
CA LYS A 98 0.13 -5.67 10.92
C LYS A 98 0.26 -4.53 11.95
N GLY A 99 -0.66 -4.49 12.90
CA GLY A 99 -0.76 -3.41 13.89
C GLY A 99 -1.28 -2.09 13.32
N GLY A 100 -1.76 -2.07 12.08
CA GLY A 100 -2.31 -0.89 11.44
C GLY A 100 -3.69 -0.49 11.98
N VAL A 101 -4.10 0.76 11.72
CA VAL A 101 -5.36 1.32 12.26
C VAL A 101 -6.59 0.55 11.78
N ALA A 102 -6.59 0.02 10.57
CA ALA A 102 -7.70 -0.77 10.06
C ALA A 102 -7.81 -2.14 10.76
N GLU A 103 -6.68 -2.83 10.96
CA GLU A 103 -6.65 -4.11 11.69
C GLU A 103 -7.07 -3.92 13.13
N GLN A 104 -6.57 -2.87 13.81
CA GLN A 104 -6.93 -2.54 15.20
C GLN A 104 -8.41 -2.21 15.35
N ALA A 105 -9.03 -1.61 14.32
CA ALA A 105 -10.47 -1.33 14.31
C ALA A 105 -11.32 -2.58 14.10
N GLY A 106 -10.73 -3.71 13.65
CA GLY A 106 -11.44 -4.97 13.41
C GLY A 106 -11.88 -5.19 11.96
N ILE A 107 -11.31 -4.42 11.01
CA ILE A 107 -11.45 -4.71 9.58
C ILE A 107 -10.61 -5.94 9.26
N GLU A 108 -11.12 -6.81 8.41
CA GLU A 108 -10.51 -8.09 8.05
C GLU A 108 -10.31 -8.21 6.54
N ILE A 109 -9.35 -9.03 6.14
CA ILE A 109 -9.15 -9.37 4.72
C ILE A 109 -10.39 -10.09 4.20
N GLY A 110 -10.89 -9.66 3.05
CA GLY A 110 -12.13 -10.16 2.45
C GLY A 110 -13.37 -9.31 2.76
N ASP A 111 -13.27 -8.36 3.69
CA ASP A 111 -14.31 -7.36 3.91
C ASP A 111 -14.52 -6.50 2.66
N ILE A 112 -15.73 -6.03 2.44
CA ILE A 112 -16.09 -5.16 1.32
C ILE A 112 -16.46 -3.78 1.86
N ILE A 113 -15.68 -2.76 1.54
CA ILE A 113 -15.98 -1.37 1.88
C ILE A 113 -17.06 -0.87 0.93
N VAL A 114 -18.21 -0.48 1.45
CA VAL A 114 -19.35 0.00 0.65
C VAL A 114 -19.54 1.50 0.74
N ALA A 115 -19.09 2.13 1.83
CA ALA A 115 -19.12 3.59 1.96
C ALA A 115 -17.98 4.11 2.84
N ILE A 116 -17.57 5.36 2.63
CA ILE A 116 -16.60 6.11 3.43
C ILE A 116 -17.23 7.44 3.80
N ASN A 117 -17.29 7.76 5.11
CA ASN A 117 -17.95 8.95 5.64
C ASN A 117 -19.37 9.12 5.07
N ASN A 118 -20.14 8.04 5.04
CA ASN A 118 -21.50 7.95 4.47
C ASN A 118 -21.58 8.18 2.94
N ARG A 119 -20.45 8.36 2.24
CA ARG A 119 -20.43 8.44 0.79
C ARG A 119 -20.21 7.05 0.20
N PRO A 120 -21.11 6.51 -0.62
CA PRO A 120 -20.94 5.22 -1.27
C PRO A 120 -19.67 5.18 -2.12
N VAL A 121 -18.85 4.12 -2.00
CA VAL A 121 -17.59 4.02 -2.74
C VAL A 121 -17.78 3.99 -4.26
N LYS A 122 -18.95 3.57 -4.75
CA LYS A 122 -19.33 3.62 -6.18
C LYS A 122 -19.43 5.04 -6.75
N GLU A 123 -19.52 6.06 -5.90
CA GLU A 123 -19.57 7.47 -6.29
C GLU A 123 -18.19 8.14 -6.21
N ILE A 124 -17.17 7.40 -5.76
CA ILE A 124 -15.80 7.87 -5.68
C ILE A 124 -15.11 7.55 -7.01
N THR A 125 -14.61 8.58 -7.66
CA THR A 125 -13.91 8.41 -8.94
C THR A 125 -12.53 7.79 -8.74
N TRP A 126 -12.01 7.14 -9.77
CA TRP A 126 -10.66 6.58 -9.77
C TRP A 126 -9.60 7.66 -9.49
N GLU A 127 -9.80 8.89 -9.96
CA GLU A 127 -8.89 10.01 -9.69
C GLU A 127 -8.86 10.40 -8.22
N GLU A 128 -10.02 10.45 -7.55
CA GLU A 128 -10.13 10.70 -6.12
C GLU A 128 -9.46 9.57 -5.32
N GLN A 129 -9.71 8.33 -5.70
CA GLN A 129 -9.09 7.16 -5.06
C GLN A 129 -7.56 7.21 -5.18
N ARG A 130 -7.05 7.53 -6.36
CA ARG A 130 -5.60 7.64 -6.62
C ARG A 130 -4.94 8.78 -5.85
N LYS A 131 -5.65 9.89 -5.63
CA LYS A 131 -5.18 11.02 -4.80
C LYS A 131 -5.22 10.74 -3.30
N GLY A 132 -5.70 9.55 -2.90
CA GLY A 132 -5.73 9.13 -1.51
C GLY A 132 -6.89 9.69 -0.70
N LEU A 133 -7.94 10.20 -1.34
CA LEU A 133 -9.18 10.71 -0.73
C LEU A 133 -8.97 11.81 0.34
N GLU A 134 -7.75 12.33 0.51
CA GLU A 134 -7.38 13.36 1.50
C GLU A 134 -7.97 13.09 2.91
N LEU A 135 -8.06 11.81 3.29
CA LEU A 135 -8.65 11.39 4.55
C LEU A 135 -7.78 11.85 5.73
N GLN A 136 -8.36 12.57 6.66
CA GLN A 136 -7.72 13.03 7.88
C GLN A 136 -8.69 12.98 9.06
N GLY A 137 -8.16 12.67 10.26
CA GLY A 137 -8.96 12.59 11.47
C GLY A 137 -9.87 11.36 11.53
N GLU A 138 -11.03 11.53 12.17
CA GLU A 138 -12.01 10.44 12.26
C GLU A 138 -12.65 10.17 10.91
N THR A 139 -12.50 8.95 10.43
CA THR A 139 -13.06 8.48 9.16
C THR A 139 -13.85 7.20 9.40
N THR A 140 -15.11 7.21 9.01
CA THR A 140 -16.01 6.07 9.17
C THR A 140 -16.06 5.25 7.89
N TYR A 141 -15.78 3.97 8.01
CA TYR A 141 -15.89 2.97 6.96
C TYR A 141 -17.11 2.10 7.20
N THR A 142 -18.04 2.07 6.26
CA THR A 142 -19.14 1.10 6.26
C THR A 142 -18.69 -0.11 5.46
N VAL A 143 -18.73 -1.26 6.10
CA VAL A 143 -18.14 -2.50 5.60
C VAL A 143 -19.20 -3.58 5.58
N GLN A 144 -19.28 -4.32 4.50
CA GLN A 144 -20.03 -5.56 4.40
C GLN A 144 -19.10 -6.73 4.67
N LYS A 145 -19.42 -7.51 5.68
CA LYS A 145 -18.71 -8.75 6.02
C LYS A 145 -19.04 -9.88 5.02
N PRO A 146 -18.23 -10.94 4.93
CA PRO A 146 -18.49 -12.08 4.04
C PRO A 146 -19.83 -12.78 4.30
N ASP A 147 -20.37 -12.69 5.52
CA ASP A 147 -21.69 -13.23 5.90
C ASP A 147 -22.85 -12.28 5.52
N GLY A 148 -22.55 -11.13 4.92
CA GLY A 148 -23.53 -10.10 4.51
C GLY A 148 -23.86 -9.08 5.58
N GLN A 149 -23.34 -9.19 6.80
CA GLN A 149 -23.56 -8.19 7.85
C GLN A 149 -22.91 -6.87 7.48
N ILE A 150 -23.62 -5.76 7.71
CA ILE A 150 -23.09 -4.40 7.54
C ILE A 150 -22.62 -3.87 8.90
N VAL A 151 -21.36 -3.47 8.97
CA VAL A 151 -20.72 -2.94 10.18
C VAL A 151 -20.04 -1.62 9.85
N SER A 152 -20.07 -0.66 10.77
CA SER A 152 -19.33 0.59 10.63
C SER A 152 -18.15 0.61 11.57
N TYR A 153 -16.97 0.95 11.03
CA TYR A 153 -15.73 1.12 11.77
C TYR A 153 -15.27 2.56 11.67
N THR A 154 -14.88 3.15 12.80
CA THR A 154 -14.28 4.49 12.81
C THR A 154 -12.77 4.34 13.00
N LEU A 155 -12.01 4.84 12.02
CA LEU A 155 -10.57 4.88 12.05
C LEU A 155 -10.11 6.31 12.31
N PHE A 156 -9.13 6.47 13.18
CA PHE A 156 -8.44 7.74 13.33
C PHE A 156 -7.25 7.78 12.37
N ILE A 157 -7.41 8.52 11.29
CA ILE A 157 -6.37 8.69 10.28
C ILE A 157 -5.50 9.86 10.68
N GLY A 158 -4.33 9.56 11.22
CA GLY A 158 -3.31 10.54 11.57
C GLY A 158 -2.73 11.21 10.33
N LYS A 159 -2.18 12.42 10.52
CA LYS A 159 -1.32 13.02 9.51
C LYS A 159 -0.09 12.11 9.37
N GLN A 160 0.20 11.67 8.16
CA GLN A 160 1.41 10.91 7.91
C GLN A 160 2.60 11.72 8.40
N ILE A 161 3.33 11.18 9.37
CA ILE A 161 4.60 11.76 9.79
C ILE A 161 5.59 11.33 8.71
N ILE A 162 6.00 12.29 7.90
CA ILE A 162 7.06 12.15 6.89
C ILE A 162 8.40 12.17 7.63
#